data_61cfe1b05c394a2fa77be023a730a2c3
#
_entry.id   61cfe1b05c394a2fa77be023a730a2c3
#
_cell.length_a   1.000
_cell.length_b   1.000
_cell.length_c   1.000
_cell.angle_alpha   90.00
_cell.angle_beta   90.00
_cell.angle_gamma   90.00
#
_symmetry.space_group_name_H-M   'P 1'
#
loop_
_entity.id
_entity.type
_entity.pdbx_description
1 polymer ?
#
loop_
_entity_poly.entity_id
_entity_poly.type
_entity_poly.pdbx_seq_one_letter_code
_entity_poly.pdbx_strand_id
1 'polypeptide(L)'
;MIDFCILGSGISGSTIANLLSKKYSVHVFDKARGPGGRSSNKRFKNNLSFDHGVQYISPKSKLFTKYIKKLHKIKILKSWNNNHLDFTFEKKSSTTKYIGRKANNDLVKYNLKNIKQSFASPITKINFKKYFWEITLRDESKHRFKSLIITCPFPQL
;
A
#
# COMPACT_ATOMS: atom_id res chain seq x y z
N MET A 1 -9.22 0.20 -23.15
CA MET A 1 -8.51 1.18 -22.28
C MET A 1 -8.86 0.84 -20.84
N ILE A 2 -7.89 0.79 -19.93
CA ILE A 2 -8.07 0.50 -18.51
C ILE A 2 -8.80 1.68 -17.83
N ASP A 3 -9.71 1.40 -16.89
CA ASP A 3 -10.51 2.45 -16.26
C ASP A 3 -9.68 3.31 -15.31
N PHE A 4 -8.89 2.71 -14.43
CA PHE A 4 -8.12 3.45 -13.43
C PHE A 4 -6.63 3.12 -13.45
N CYS A 5 -5.82 4.17 -13.47
CA CYS A 5 -4.41 4.14 -13.11
C CYS A 5 -4.25 4.62 -11.66
N ILE A 6 -3.52 3.88 -10.85
CA ILE A 6 -3.19 4.29 -9.49
C ILE A 6 -1.67 4.40 -9.36
N LEU A 7 -1.18 5.58 -8.98
CA LEU A 7 0.24 5.84 -8.73
C LEU A 7 0.53 5.71 -7.24
N GLY A 8 1.38 4.76 -6.92
CA GLY A 8 1.76 4.41 -5.57
C GLY A 8 1.05 3.15 -5.05
N SER A 9 1.83 2.19 -4.60
CA SER A 9 1.38 0.90 -4.04
C SER A 9 1.49 0.84 -2.51
N GLY A 10 1.35 1.99 -1.85
CA GLY A 10 1.26 2.08 -0.39
C GLY A 10 -0.12 1.65 0.14
N ILE A 11 -0.38 1.86 1.43
CA ILE A 11 -1.66 1.50 2.08
C ILE A 11 -2.83 2.19 1.36
N SER A 12 -2.74 3.49 1.07
CA SER A 12 -3.80 4.25 0.39
C SER A 12 -4.08 3.70 -1.01
N GLY A 13 -3.03 3.60 -1.86
CA GLY A 13 -3.18 3.13 -3.24
C GLY A 13 -3.71 1.71 -3.33
N SER A 14 -3.18 0.79 -2.50
CA SER A 14 -3.65 -0.59 -2.45
C SER A 14 -5.11 -0.71 -1.97
N THR A 15 -5.52 0.11 -1.01
CA THR A 15 -6.90 0.12 -0.51
C THR A 15 -7.87 0.61 -1.58
N ILE A 16 -7.55 1.71 -2.25
CA ILE A 16 -8.37 2.24 -3.35
C ILE A 16 -8.41 1.25 -4.51
N ALA A 17 -7.27 0.66 -4.88
CA ALA A 17 -7.19 -0.37 -5.91
C ALA A 17 -8.11 -1.56 -5.61
N ASN A 18 -8.09 -2.06 -4.37
CA ASN A 18 -8.96 -3.17 -3.94
C ASN A 18 -10.45 -2.81 -4.01
N LEU A 19 -10.80 -1.59 -3.66
CA LEU A 19 -12.20 -1.14 -3.73
C LEU A 19 -12.68 -1.00 -5.17
N LEU A 20 -11.89 -0.36 -6.03
CA LEU A 20 -12.24 -0.10 -7.43
C LEU A 20 -12.23 -1.38 -8.28
N SER A 21 -11.31 -2.31 -8.03
CA SER A 21 -11.18 -3.55 -8.81
C SER A 21 -12.40 -4.48 -8.76
N LYS A 22 -13.33 -4.23 -7.85
CA LYS A 22 -14.63 -4.94 -7.78
C LYS A 22 -15.56 -4.64 -8.95
N LYS A 23 -15.38 -3.49 -9.60
CA LYS A 23 -16.28 -3.00 -10.67
C LYS A 23 -15.53 -2.50 -11.91
N TYR A 24 -14.25 -2.19 -11.78
CA TYR A 24 -13.46 -1.51 -12.80
C TYR A 24 -12.13 -2.21 -13.03
N SER A 25 -11.60 -2.05 -14.22
CA SER A 25 -10.23 -2.44 -14.54
C SER A 25 -9.24 -1.46 -13.89
N VAL A 26 -8.29 -1.97 -13.11
CA VAL A 26 -7.33 -1.17 -12.35
C VAL A 26 -5.90 -1.63 -12.64
N HIS A 27 -4.99 -0.68 -12.79
CA HIS A 27 -3.57 -0.93 -12.89
C HIS A 27 -2.80 -0.02 -11.93
N VAL A 28 -2.01 -0.62 -11.06
CA VAL A 28 -1.20 0.10 -10.06
C VAL A 28 0.24 0.19 -10.54
N PHE A 29 0.82 1.39 -10.52
CA PHE A 29 2.23 1.63 -10.81
C PHE A 29 2.97 2.12 -9.56
N ASP A 30 4.19 1.64 -9.39
CA ASP A 30 5.07 2.11 -8.33
C ASP A 30 6.54 2.16 -8.81
N LYS A 31 7.27 3.19 -8.41
CA LYS A 31 8.72 3.31 -8.67
C LYS A 31 9.54 2.31 -7.88
N ALA A 32 9.02 1.83 -6.74
CA ALA A 32 9.67 0.84 -5.89
C ALA A 32 9.63 -0.56 -6.52
N ARG A 33 10.55 -1.42 -6.10
CA ARG A 33 10.64 -2.82 -6.54
C ARG A 33 9.55 -3.73 -5.98
N GLY A 34 8.68 -3.23 -5.13
CA GLY A 34 7.60 -4.00 -4.51
C GLY A 34 6.63 -3.15 -3.72
N PRO A 35 5.48 -3.74 -3.33
CA PRO A 35 4.41 -3.02 -2.68
C PRO A 35 4.73 -2.71 -1.21
N GLY A 36 4.15 -1.60 -0.70
CA GLY A 36 4.23 -1.28 0.71
C GLY A 36 4.32 0.21 1.02
N GLY A 37 5.03 1.00 0.20
CA GLY A 37 5.29 2.39 0.54
C GLY A 37 5.94 2.50 1.94
N ARG A 38 5.35 3.29 2.84
CA ARG A 38 5.82 3.42 4.24
C ARG A 38 5.63 2.17 5.11
N SER A 39 4.90 1.15 4.64
CA SER A 39 4.81 -0.16 5.30
C SER A 39 5.69 -1.21 4.64
N SER A 40 6.65 -0.80 3.80
CA SER A 40 7.51 -1.72 3.08
C SER A 40 8.46 -2.48 4.03
N ASN A 41 8.83 -3.67 3.56
CA ASN A 41 9.74 -4.57 4.23
C ASN A 41 11.00 -4.74 3.38
N LYS A 42 12.17 -4.58 3.97
CA LYS A 42 13.47 -4.77 3.31
C LYS A 42 13.97 -6.19 3.53
N ARG A 43 14.30 -6.88 2.44
CA ARG A 43 14.85 -8.22 2.47
C ARG A 43 16.38 -8.16 2.39
N PHE A 44 17.02 -9.05 3.12
CA PHE A 44 18.47 -9.27 3.13
C PHE A 44 18.80 -10.70 2.70
N LYS A 45 20.09 -11.00 2.64
CA LYS A 45 20.55 -12.38 2.47
C LYS A 45 20.07 -13.27 3.62
N ASN A 46 20.06 -14.59 3.43
CA ASN A 46 19.69 -15.59 4.45
C ASN A 46 18.25 -15.47 4.97
N ASN A 47 17.31 -15.08 4.11
CA ASN A 47 15.88 -14.94 4.45
C ASN A 47 15.56 -13.94 5.58
N LEU A 48 16.51 -13.11 5.98
CA LEU A 48 16.27 -12.05 6.92
C LEU A 48 15.49 -10.91 6.27
N SER A 49 14.59 -10.31 7.02
CA SER A 49 13.85 -9.14 6.55
C SER A 49 13.47 -8.23 7.71
N PHE A 50 13.36 -6.93 7.43
CA PHE A 50 13.04 -5.91 8.42
C PHE A 50 11.95 -4.97 7.91
N ASP A 51 10.98 -4.69 8.77
CA ASP A 51 10.04 -3.58 8.57
C ASP A 51 10.74 -2.28 8.97
N HIS A 52 10.93 -1.37 8.03
CA HIS A 52 11.74 -0.16 8.24
C HIS A 52 10.93 1.15 8.21
N GLY A 53 9.61 1.07 8.16
CA GLY A 53 8.72 2.22 8.17
C GLY A 53 7.70 2.10 9.30
N VAL A 54 6.50 1.64 8.99
CA VAL A 54 5.44 1.44 9.99
C VAL A 54 5.82 0.30 10.94
N GLN A 55 5.84 0.60 12.24
CA GLN A 55 6.13 -0.40 13.28
C GLN A 55 4.90 -1.28 13.57
N TYR A 56 3.71 -0.68 13.62
CA TYR A 56 2.44 -1.35 13.89
C TYR A 56 1.26 -0.56 13.32
N ILE A 57 0.11 -1.20 13.28
CA ILE A 57 -1.16 -0.61 12.86
C ILE A 57 -2.03 -0.43 14.10
N SER A 58 -2.46 0.82 14.38
CA SER A 58 -3.38 1.15 15.46
C SER A 58 -4.63 1.81 14.86
N PRO A 59 -5.71 1.04 14.63
CA PRO A 59 -6.92 1.59 13.98
C PRO A 59 -7.69 2.48 14.95
N LYS A 60 -7.98 3.73 14.55
CA LYS A 60 -8.74 4.69 15.37
C LYS A 60 -10.20 4.82 14.93
N SER A 61 -10.50 4.79 13.63
CA SER A 61 -11.88 4.92 13.14
C SER A 61 -12.63 3.59 13.15
N LYS A 62 -13.95 3.63 13.33
CA LYS A 62 -14.82 2.43 13.31
C LYS A 62 -14.67 1.62 12.01
N LEU A 63 -14.60 2.30 10.86
CA LEU A 63 -14.47 1.65 9.56
C LEU A 63 -13.12 0.93 9.44
N PHE A 64 -12.03 1.60 9.78
CA PHE A 64 -10.70 1.01 9.71
C PHE A 64 -10.52 -0.12 10.72
N THR A 65 -11.08 0.02 11.93
CA THR A 65 -11.09 -1.06 12.94
C THR A 65 -11.81 -2.31 12.42
N LYS A 66 -12.98 -2.15 11.78
CA LYS A 66 -13.72 -3.27 11.17
C LYS A 66 -12.88 -3.96 10.09
N TYR A 67 -12.20 -3.20 9.27
CA TYR A 67 -11.32 -3.72 8.22
C TYR A 67 -10.11 -4.48 8.81
N ILE A 68 -9.41 -3.91 9.78
CA ILE A 68 -8.27 -4.56 10.44
C ILE A 68 -8.69 -5.85 11.17
N LYS A 69 -9.82 -5.84 11.87
CA LYS A 69 -10.38 -7.05 12.51
C LYS A 69 -10.68 -8.15 11.48
N LYS A 70 -11.20 -7.80 10.30
CA LYS A 70 -11.38 -8.75 9.19
C LYS A 70 -10.05 -9.36 8.76
N LEU A 71 -9.02 -8.55 8.54
CA LEU A 71 -7.69 -9.03 8.15
C LEU A 71 -7.03 -9.90 9.22
N HIS A 72 -7.25 -9.58 10.49
CA HIS A 72 -6.82 -10.40 11.62
C HIS A 72 -7.52 -11.77 11.62
N LYS A 73 -8.86 -11.80 11.44
CA LYS A 73 -9.64 -13.05 11.38
C LYS A 73 -9.15 -13.99 10.27
N ILE A 74 -8.81 -13.45 9.10
CA ILE A 74 -8.29 -14.24 7.96
C ILE A 74 -6.76 -14.43 8.01
N LYS A 75 -6.13 -14.12 9.14
CA LYS A 75 -4.70 -14.37 9.41
C LYS A 75 -3.71 -13.62 8.48
N ILE A 76 -4.10 -12.52 7.89
CA ILE A 76 -3.19 -11.58 7.19
C ILE A 76 -2.42 -10.74 8.21
N LEU A 77 -3.10 -10.33 9.28
CA LEU A 77 -2.51 -9.60 10.39
C LEU A 77 -2.53 -10.47 11.66
N LYS A 78 -1.67 -10.15 12.60
CA LYS A 78 -1.70 -10.69 13.98
C LYS A 78 -1.71 -9.54 14.98
N SER A 79 -2.28 -9.76 16.16
CA SER A 79 -2.21 -8.81 17.26
C SER A 79 -0.78 -8.75 17.81
N TRP A 80 -0.36 -7.56 18.20
CA TRP A 80 0.89 -7.33 18.87
C TRP A 80 0.60 -7.04 20.33
N ASN A 81 0.66 -8.10 21.14
CA ASN A 81 0.22 -8.09 22.55
C ASN A 81 1.35 -7.75 23.54
N ASN A 82 2.46 -7.22 23.06
CA ASN A 82 3.56 -6.86 23.96
C ASN A 82 3.22 -5.62 24.80
N ASN A 83 3.76 -5.56 26.01
CA ASN A 83 3.72 -4.34 26.81
C ASN A 83 4.44 -3.21 26.05
N HIS A 84 3.77 -2.07 25.94
CA HIS A 84 4.36 -0.88 25.35
C HIS A 84 4.70 0.09 26.48
N LEU A 85 5.98 0.39 26.60
CA LEU A 85 6.48 1.45 27.45
C LEU A 85 6.78 2.67 26.58
N ASP A 86 6.56 3.86 27.11
CA ASP A 86 7.10 5.09 26.55
C ASP A 86 8.45 5.42 27.21
N PHE A 87 9.00 6.59 26.86
CA PHE A 87 10.26 7.04 27.43
C PHE A 87 10.18 7.35 28.94
N THR A 88 8.97 7.49 29.52
CA THR A 88 8.76 7.64 30.95
C THR A 88 8.66 6.30 31.68
N PHE A 89 8.76 5.19 30.92
CA PHE A 89 8.58 3.83 31.41
C PHE A 89 7.19 3.54 32.00
N GLU A 90 6.22 4.40 31.74
CA GLU A 90 4.82 4.19 32.12
C GLU A 90 4.11 3.26 31.14
N LYS A 91 3.35 2.31 31.69
CA LYS A 91 2.52 1.41 30.90
C LYS A 91 1.34 2.19 30.30
N LYS A 92 1.38 2.53 29.03
CA LYS A 92 0.23 3.15 28.35
C LYS A 92 -0.89 2.14 28.14
N SER A 93 -2.14 2.59 28.40
CA SER A 93 -3.35 1.80 28.14
C SER A 93 -3.34 1.30 26.70
N SER A 94 -3.51 -0.01 26.52
CA SER A 94 -3.28 -0.70 25.28
C SER A 94 -4.49 -0.61 24.34
N THR A 95 -4.49 0.30 23.41
CA THR A 95 -5.26 0.05 22.19
C THR A 95 -4.61 -1.15 21.47
N THR A 96 -5.41 -2.13 21.09
CA THR A 96 -4.90 -3.31 20.36
C THR A 96 -4.11 -2.87 19.14
N LYS A 97 -2.84 -3.21 19.07
CA LYS A 97 -1.95 -2.97 17.95
C LYS A 97 -1.87 -4.21 17.08
N TYR A 98 -1.71 -4.02 15.79
CA TYR A 98 -1.61 -5.11 14.82
C TYR A 98 -0.34 -4.97 14.00
N ILE A 99 0.22 -6.11 13.61
CA ILE A 99 1.35 -6.19 12.68
C ILE A 99 1.05 -7.20 11.59
N GLY A 100 1.75 -7.12 10.48
CA GLY A 100 1.68 -8.13 9.43
C GLY A 100 2.09 -9.50 9.95
N ARG A 101 1.52 -10.57 9.41
CA ARG A 101 1.87 -11.93 9.85
C ARG A 101 3.33 -12.27 9.54
N LYS A 102 3.80 -11.92 8.36
CA LYS A 102 5.20 -12.06 7.92
C LYS A 102 5.93 -10.73 7.91
N ALA A 103 5.25 -9.66 7.45
CA ALA A 103 5.78 -8.32 7.33
C ALA A 103 4.64 -7.30 7.29
N ASN A 104 4.89 -6.05 7.68
CA ASN A 104 3.84 -5.02 7.76
C ASN A 104 3.23 -4.65 6.40
N ASN A 105 3.88 -5.00 5.30
CA ASN A 105 3.30 -4.85 3.97
C ASN A 105 2.33 -6.00 3.56
N ASP A 106 2.04 -6.97 4.43
CA ASP A 106 1.11 -8.06 4.11
C ASP A 106 -0.30 -7.55 3.85
N LEU A 107 -0.74 -6.47 4.54
CA LEU A 107 -1.99 -5.80 4.26
C LEU A 107 -2.03 -5.28 2.80
N VAL A 108 -0.95 -4.63 2.38
CA VAL A 108 -0.84 -4.07 1.02
C VAL A 108 -0.84 -5.18 -0.03
N LYS A 109 -0.07 -6.24 0.19
CA LYS A 109 -0.04 -7.42 -0.70
C LYS A 109 -1.41 -8.08 -0.81
N TYR A 110 -2.13 -8.20 0.30
CA TYR A 110 -3.49 -8.74 0.31
C TYR A 110 -4.43 -7.87 -0.54
N ASN A 111 -4.37 -6.56 -0.39
CA ASN A 111 -5.20 -5.64 -1.15
C ASN A 111 -4.93 -5.70 -2.66
N LEU A 112 -3.68 -5.90 -3.04
CA LEU A 112 -3.26 -5.93 -4.44
C LEU A 112 -3.35 -7.33 -5.08
N LYS A 113 -3.79 -8.34 -4.33
CA LYS A 113 -3.98 -9.68 -4.87
C LYS A 113 -4.96 -9.62 -6.06
N ASN A 114 -4.58 -10.21 -7.19
CA ASN A 114 -5.36 -10.25 -8.44
C ASN A 114 -5.58 -8.87 -9.12
N ILE A 115 -4.83 -7.83 -8.75
CA ILE A 115 -4.84 -6.53 -9.43
C ILE A 115 -3.57 -6.41 -10.26
N LYS A 116 -3.67 -5.87 -11.47
CA LYS A 116 -2.51 -5.62 -12.32
C LYS A 116 -1.57 -4.62 -11.67
N GLN A 117 -0.28 -4.96 -11.60
CA GLN A 117 0.74 -4.17 -10.94
C GLN A 117 1.98 -4.04 -11.82
N SER A 118 2.60 -2.87 -11.83
CA SER A 118 3.92 -2.60 -12.42
C SER A 118 4.81 -1.95 -11.38
N PHE A 119 5.82 -2.70 -10.94
CA PHE A 119 6.85 -2.22 -10.02
C PHE A 119 8.12 -1.84 -10.77
N ALA A 120 9.05 -1.14 -10.09
CA ALA A 120 10.24 -0.56 -10.69
C ALA A 120 9.91 0.29 -11.94
N SER A 121 8.72 0.93 -11.94
CA SER A 121 8.14 1.65 -13.06
C SER A 121 8.00 3.14 -12.72
N PRO A 122 9.11 3.89 -12.64
CA PRO A 122 9.06 5.32 -12.36
C PRO A 122 8.42 6.06 -13.55
N ILE A 123 7.41 6.86 -13.23
CA ILE A 123 6.71 7.70 -14.19
C ILE A 123 7.47 9.01 -14.35
N THR A 124 7.70 9.44 -15.58
CA THR A 124 8.44 10.64 -15.94
C THR A 124 7.53 11.76 -16.43
N LYS A 125 6.37 11.42 -17.02
CA LYS A 125 5.40 12.41 -17.52
C LYS A 125 3.98 11.95 -17.27
N ILE A 126 3.10 12.89 -16.98
CA ILE A 126 1.65 12.69 -16.84
C ILE A 126 0.97 13.76 -17.67
N ASN A 127 0.13 13.35 -18.64
CA ASN A 127 -0.59 14.26 -19.50
C ASN A 127 -2.08 13.91 -19.54
N PHE A 128 -2.92 14.93 -19.46
CA PHE A 128 -4.34 14.79 -19.77
C PHE A 128 -4.56 15.12 -21.26
N LYS A 129 -5.11 14.18 -21.99
CA LYS A 129 -5.40 14.28 -23.44
C LYS A 129 -6.90 14.21 -23.65
N LYS A 130 -7.55 15.32 -23.90
CA LYS A 130 -8.99 15.49 -24.23
C LYS A 130 -9.99 14.57 -23.48
N TYR A 131 -9.75 13.24 -23.44
CA TYR A 131 -10.66 12.26 -22.84
C TYR A 131 -9.96 11.16 -22.03
N PHE A 132 -8.63 11.20 -21.89
CA PHE A 132 -7.88 10.17 -21.18
C PHE A 132 -6.60 10.72 -20.56
N TRP A 133 -6.10 10.01 -19.57
CA TRP A 133 -4.79 10.25 -18.98
C TRP A 133 -3.75 9.38 -19.68
N GLU A 134 -2.62 9.96 -20.02
CA GLU A 134 -1.45 9.26 -20.55
C GLU A 134 -0.28 9.42 -19.59
N ILE A 135 0.27 8.32 -19.12
CA ILE A 135 1.51 8.29 -18.35
C ILE A 135 2.65 7.80 -19.24
N THR A 136 3.84 8.37 -19.07
CA THR A 136 5.08 7.92 -19.72
C THR A 136 6.00 7.37 -18.63
N LEU A 137 6.52 6.16 -18.81
CA LEU A 137 7.50 5.56 -17.93
C LEU A 137 8.93 6.00 -18.32
N ARG A 138 9.92 5.66 -17.49
CA ARG A 138 11.34 5.98 -17.75
C ARG A 138 11.88 5.33 -19.04
N ASP A 139 11.34 4.18 -19.42
CA ASP A 139 11.67 3.48 -20.67
C ASP A 139 10.94 4.02 -21.90
N GLU A 140 10.35 5.23 -21.78
CA GLU A 140 9.54 5.92 -22.80
C GLU A 140 8.24 5.19 -23.20
N SER A 141 7.91 4.07 -22.58
CA SER A 141 6.63 3.39 -22.80
C SER A 141 5.45 4.25 -22.31
N LYS A 142 4.34 4.23 -23.05
CA LYS A 142 3.15 5.04 -22.77
C LYS A 142 1.96 4.16 -22.47
N HIS A 143 1.22 4.55 -21.44
CA HIS A 143 -0.01 3.85 -21.02
C HIS A 143 -1.16 4.84 -20.88
N ARG A 144 -2.38 4.42 -21.28
CA ARG A 144 -3.58 5.26 -21.32
C ARG A 144 -4.67 4.72 -20.42
N PHE A 145 -5.34 5.65 -19.71
CA PHE A 145 -6.36 5.35 -18.70
C PHE A 145 -7.49 6.36 -18.77
N LYS A 146 -8.70 5.94 -18.40
CA LYS A 146 -9.83 6.87 -18.27
C LYS A 146 -9.66 7.82 -17.09
N SER A 147 -9.12 7.31 -15.98
CA SER A 147 -8.95 8.07 -14.74
C SER A 147 -7.59 7.81 -14.12
N LEU A 148 -7.07 8.80 -13.41
CA LEU A 148 -5.80 8.77 -12.70
C LEU A 148 -5.99 9.10 -11.23
N ILE A 149 -5.44 8.27 -10.34
CA ILE A 149 -5.42 8.49 -8.90
C ILE A 149 -3.97 8.48 -8.43
N ILE A 150 -3.55 9.55 -7.79
CA ILE A 150 -2.20 9.73 -7.27
C ILE A 150 -2.24 9.57 -5.75
N THR A 151 -1.48 8.62 -5.22
CA THR A 151 -1.40 8.33 -3.78
C THR A 151 0.01 8.47 -3.21
N CYS A 152 0.98 8.86 -4.02
CA CYS A 152 2.31 9.23 -3.55
C CYS A 152 2.29 10.65 -2.95
N PRO A 153 3.20 10.95 -2.00
CA PRO A 153 3.34 12.30 -1.46
C PRO A 153 3.71 13.33 -2.53
N PHE A 154 3.22 14.57 -2.40
CA PHE A 154 3.44 15.67 -3.34
C PHE A 154 4.92 15.87 -3.75
N PRO A 155 5.92 15.80 -2.85
CA PRO A 155 7.33 15.94 -3.24
C PRO A 155 7.87 14.81 -4.16
N GLN A 156 7.05 13.81 -4.46
CA GLN A 156 7.42 12.68 -5.34
C GLN A 156 6.69 12.73 -6.70
N LEU A 157 5.90 13.77 -6.92
CA LEU A 157 5.29 14.12 -8.19
C LEU A 157 6.22 15.00 -8.99
#